data_1332135164c3d3a3596885b938b66eed
#
_entry.id   1332135164c3d3a3596885b938b66eed
#
_cell.length_a   1.000
_cell.length_b   1.000
_cell.length_c   1.000
_cell.angle_alpha   90.00
_cell.angle_beta   90.00
_cell.angle_gamma   90.00
#
_symmetry.space_group_name_H-M   'P 1'
#
loop_
_entity.id
_entity.type
_entity.pdbx_description
1 polymer ?
#
loop_
_entity_poly.entity_id
_entity_poly.type
_entity_poly.pdbx_seq_one_letter_code
_entity_poly.pdbx_strand_id
1 'polypeptide(L)'
;MLEHDVASPAIPDDRERVVLAALPMAQLVFGLSQGIEPERLCETAGLSLPQLTDRDRFVPHTWKLALWDALGKLCHGVPVGMEFGKFITPDHLGYVGQVFRSASHGLDVLQKLLRFGSLFDSHGSRAPARIHTDDDTIRVMGSSHHVENRLECVEATMFGLITQLRALNEVPVRVLEVHLQMTDRRHGAAYEEFFACPIHFGAEHDGLVFARETLLAPLRGANVAAAARIEAYVAETYASSHSRDESVEVKLHAIVREQLRTGAFSQREAARALGLGVRALERRLSKQSTSFGQLVEDARRSEAVRLLNETDAAVYEIAFCLGYQDVSSFNRAFKRWFGAAPRAYRTRGPLGTT
;
A
#
# COMPACT_ATOMS: atom_id res chain seq x y z
N MET A 1 -3.23 35.96 9.25
CA MET A 1 -1.80 35.60 9.19
C MET A 1 -1.45 34.92 10.52
N LEU A 2 -1.64 33.61 10.58
CA LEU A 2 -1.09 32.69 11.60
C LEU A 2 -0.92 31.37 10.88
N GLU A 3 0.29 31.18 10.34
CA GLU A 3 0.79 29.89 9.87
C GLU A 3 0.87 28.96 11.08
N HIS A 4 0.04 27.93 11.10
CA HIS A 4 0.27 26.78 11.97
C HIS A 4 1.11 25.79 11.16
N ASP A 5 2.40 25.88 11.38
CA ASP A 5 3.39 24.88 11.05
C ASP A 5 3.01 23.57 11.73
N VAL A 6 2.30 22.70 10.99
CA VAL A 6 2.01 21.34 11.45
C VAL A 6 3.29 20.55 11.21
N ALA A 7 4.09 20.43 12.25
CA ALA A 7 5.29 19.60 12.26
C ALA A 7 4.98 18.24 11.66
N SER A 8 5.62 17.93 10.55
CA SER A 8 5.57 16.61 9.91
C SER A 8 6.01 15.58 10.95
N PRO A 9 5.21 14.54 11.25
CA PRO A 9 5.60 13.55 12.24
C PRO A 9 6.87 12.85 11.79
N ALA A 10 7.78 12.60 12.74
CA ALA A 10 9.08 11.96 12.50
C ALA A 10 8.92 10.65 11.71
N ILE A 11 9.73 10.52 10.65
CA ILE A 11 9.86 9.29 9.87
C ILE A 11 10.41 8.22 10.82
N PRO A 12 9.82 6.99 10.89
CA PRO A 12 10.40 5.90 11.68
C PRO A 12 11.83 5.62 11.28
N ASP A 13 12.68 5.24 12.24
CA ASP A 13 14.06 4.83 11.94
C ASP A 13 14.03 3.70 10.90
N ASP A 14 14.71 3.87 9.77
CA ASP A 14 14.78 2.90 8.67
C ASP A 14 15.26 1.50 9.14
N ARG A 15 15.86 1.41 10.33
CA ARG A 15 16.31 0.15 10.93
C ARG A 15 15.18 -0.76 11.41
N GLU A 16 13.98 -0.22 11.63
CA GLU A 16 12.81 -0.98 12.08
C GLU A 16 11.90 -1.44 10.92
N ARG A 17 12.19 -0.97 9.70
CA ARG A 17 11.38 -1.31 8.51
C ARG A 17 11.85 -2.63 7.91
N VAL A 18 10.88 -3.47 7.54
CA VAL A 18 11.14 -4.75 6.87
C VAL A 18 10.36 -4.84 5.56
N VAL A 19 10.88 -5.64 4.64
CA VAL A 19 10.23 -5.99 3.37
C VAL A 19 10.31 -7.50 3.15
N LEU A 20 9.43 -8.01 2.32
CA LEU A 20 9.50 -9.40 1.90
C LEU A 20 10.78 -9.64 1.08
N ALA A 21 11.56 -10.66 1.42
CA ALA A 21 12.81 -10.98 0.73
C ALA A 21 12.63 -11.29 -0.76
N ALA A 22 11.41 -11.62 -1.17
CA ALA A 22 11.05 -11.77 -2.59
C ALA A 22 11.43 -10.55 -3.43
N LEU A 23 11.31 -9.32 -2.90
CA LEU A 23 11.70 -8.10 -3.63
C LEU A 23 13.22 -7.96 -3.80
N PRO A 24 14.05 -7.99 -2.73
CA PRO A 24 15.51 -8.05 -2.87
C PRO A 24 15.99 -9.20 -3.78
N MET A 25 15.36 -10.37 -3.69
CA MET A 25 15.70 -11.49 -4.58
C MET A 25 15.33 -11.22 -6.04
N ALA A 26 14.19 -10.57 -6.30
CA ALA A 26 13.84 -10.14 -7.66
C ALA A 26 14.87 -9.12 -8.21
N GLN A 27 15.42 -8.24 -7.37
CA GLN A 27 16.49 -7.33 -7.77
C GLN A 27 17.79 -8.08 -8.14
N LEU A 28 18.12 -9.18 -7.44
CA LEU A 28 19.25 -10.04 -7.81
C LEU A 28 19.02 -10.73 -9.17
N VAL A 29 17.82 -11.27 -9.38
CA VAL A 29 17.48 -11.93 -10.66
C VAL A 29 17.48 -10.91 -11.80
N PHE A 30 17.00 -9.70 -11.56
CA PHE A 30 17.10 -8.60 -12.52
C PHE A 30 18.57 -8.25 -12.82
N GLY A 31 19.41 -8.11 -11.79
CA GLY A 31 20.84 -7.88 -11.97
C GLY A 31 21.51 -8.94 -12.85
N LEU A 32 21.17 -10.21 -12.62
CA LEU A 32 21.64 -11.32 -13.44
C LEU A 32 21.19 -11.18 -14.91
N SER A 33 19.95 -10.75 -15.16
CA SER A 33 19.46 -10.47 -16.52
C SER A 33 20.21 -9.33 -17.22
N GLN A 34 20.85 -8.44 -16.43
CA GLN A 34 21.72 -7.36 -16.92
C GLN A 34 23.21 -7.80 -17.00
N GLY A 35 23.49 -9.08 -16.80
CA GLY A 35 24.87 -9.61 -16.84
C GLY A 35 25.69 -9.38 -15.56
N ILE A 36 25.02 -9.07 -14.43
CA ILE A 36 25.67 -8.85 -13.15
C ILE A 36 25.48 -10.11 -12.28
N GLU A 37 26.59 -10.76 -11.91
CA GLU A 37 26.53 -11.91 -11.00
C GLU A 37 25.96 -11.52 -9.64
N PRO A 38 25.07 -12.35 -9.04
CA PRO A 38 24.42 -12.06 -7.76
C PRO A 38 25.40 -11.78 -6.63
N GLU A 39 26.52 -12.49 -6.59
CA GLU A 39 27.59 -12.28 -5.59
C GLU A 39 28.18 -10.88 -5.70
N ARG A 40 28.48 -10.42 -6.91
CA ARG A 40 29.02 -9.07 -7.15
C ARG A 40 28.01 -7.99 -6.79
N LEU A 41 26.71 -8.23 -7.08
CA LEU A 41 25.67 -7.29 -6.71
C LEU A 41 25.50 -7.20 -5.20
N CYS A 42 25.49 -8.35 -4.50
CA CYS A 42 25.47 -8.40 -3.03
C CYS A 42 26.67 -7.72 -2.41
N GLU A 43 27.89 -8.01 -2.85
CA GLU A 43 29.12 -7.37 -2.36
C GLU A 43 29.07 -5.85 -2.52
N THR A 44 28.62 -5.35 -3.68
CA THR A 44 28.45 -3.91 -3.93
C THR A 44 27.42 -3.28 -3.01
N ALA A 45 26.38 -4.03 -2.64
CA ALA A 45 25.33 -3.61 -1.70
C ALA A 45 25.74 -3.79 -0.22
N GLY A 46 26.90 -4.38 0.08
CA GLY A 46 27.32 -4.71 1.45
C GLY A 46 26.51 -5.85 2.07
N LEU A 47 25.98 -6.76 1.25
CA LEU A 47 25.15 -7.89 1.64
C LEU A 47 25.86 -9.21 1.36
N SER A 48 25.35 -10.30 1.94
CA SER A 48 25.79 -11.67 1.66
C SER A 48 24.66 -12.46 0.99
N LEU A 49 24.97 -13.11 -0.14
CA LEU A 49 23.98 -13.89 -0.90
C LEU A 49 23.24 -14.94 -0.04
N PRO A 50 23.90 -15.71 0.87
CA PRO A 50 23.21 -16.64 1.76
C PRO A 50 22.13 -16.01 2.66
N GLN A 51 22.17 -14.70 2.87
CA GLN A 51 21.13 -13.99 3.63
C GLN A 51 19.81 -13.83 2.86
N LEU A 52 19.81 -14.02 1.55
CA LEU A 52 18.70 -13.82 0.63
C LEU A 52 18.19 -15.15 0.00
N THR A 53 18.22 -16.26 0.73
CA THR A 53 17.86 -17.57 0.19
C THR A 53 16.38 -17.95 0.35
N ASP A 54 15.67 -17.32 1.28
CA ASP A 54 14.26 -17.59 1.57
C ASP A 54 13.40 -16.37 1.14
N ARG A 55 12.58 -16.55 0.11
CA ARG A 55 11.74 -15.50 -0.50
C ARG A 55 10.65 -14.99 0.43
N ASP A 56 10.17 -15.86 1.30
CA ASP A 56 8.96 -15.63 2.07
C ASP A 56 9.26 -15.13 3.48
N ARG A 57 10.55 -14.90 3.80
CA ARG A 57 10.94 -14.24 5.05
C ARG A 57 10.99 -12.73 4.91
N PHE A 58 10.89 -12.04 6.03
CA PHE A 58 11.12 -10.61 6.11
C PHE A 58 12.62 -10.31 6.32
N VAL A 59 13.09 -9.28 5.63
CA VAL A 59 14.44 -8.77 5.70
C VAL A 59 14.42 -7.27 5.92
N PRO A 60 15.49 -6.66 6.46
CA PRO A 60 15.57 -5.22 6.61
C PRO A 60 15.31 -4.50 5.28
N HIS A 61 14.46 -3.48 5.31
CA HIS A 61 14.15 -2.65 4.15
C HIS A 61 15.40 -2.00 3.53
N THR A 62 16.39 -1.69 4.37
CA THR A 62 17.69 -1.15 3.93
C THR A 62 18.41 -2.03 2.92
N TRP A 63 18.12 -3.36 2.90
CA TRP A 63 18.70 -4.26 1.90
C TRP A 63 18.16 -4.00 0.50
N LYS A 64 16.85 -3.75 0.39
CA LYS A 64 16.20 -3.34 -0.88
C LYS A 64 16.82 -2.06 -1.41
N LEU A 65 17.06 -1.07 -0.54
CA LEU A 65 17.68 0.19 -0.91
C LEU A 65 19.13 0.04 -1.33
N ALA A 66 19.91 -0.73 -0.57
CA ALA A 66 21.31 -1.01 -0.90
C ALA A 66 21.48 -1.71 -2.26
N LEU A 67 20.52 -2.61 -2.60
CA LEU A 67 20.49 -3.26 -3.91
C LEU A 67 20.12 -2.27 -5.03
N TRP A 68 19.23 -1.31 -4.80
CA TRP A 68 18.96 -0.23 -5.76
C TRP A 68 20.21 0.61 -6.01
N ASP A 69 20.94 0.99 -4.95
CA ASP A 69 22.21 1.73 -5.08
C ASP A 69 23.26 0.94 -5.85
N ALA A 70 23.36 -0.36 -5.59
CA ALA A 70 24.29 -1.24 -6.27
C ALA A 70 23.93 -1.42 -7.76
N LEU A 71 22.65 -1.62 -8.08
CA LEU A 71 22.16 -1.69 -9.46
C LEU A 71 22.44 -0.39 -10.22
N GLY A 72 22.16 0.77 -9.61
CA GLY A 72 22.46 2.06 -10.21
C GLY A 72 23.94 2.27 -10.50
N LYS A 73 24.83 1.74 -9.65
CA LYS A 73 26.29 1.79 -9.85
C LYS A 73 26.78 0.82 -10.94
N LEU A 74 26.16 -0.35 -11.06
CA LEU A 74 26.64 -1.41 -11.95
C LEU A 74 25.98 -1.37 -13.33
N CYS A 75 24.73 -0.91 -13.42
CA CYS A 75 23.96 -0.77 -14.67
C CYS A 75 24.08 0.66 -15.23
N HIS A 76 25.28 1.06 -15.64
CA HIS A 76 25.52 2.41 -16.16
C HIS A 76 24.55 2.79 -17.30
N GLY A 77 23.85 3.91 -17.15
CA GLY A 77 22.95 4.45 -18.18
C GLY A 77 21.61 3.72 -18.34
N VAL A 78 21.34 2.70 -17.52
CA VAL A 78 20.07 1.99 -17.50
C VAL A 78 19.14 2.63 -16.45
N PRO A 79 17.89 2.98 -16.81
CA PRO A 79 16.89 3.42 -15.82
C PRO A 79 16.38 2.19 -15.04
N VAL A 80 17.17 1.81 -14.02
CA VAL A 80 17.01 0.51 -13.31
C VAL A 80 15.63 0.29 -12.72
N GLY A 81 14.96 1.34 -12.23
CA GLY A 81 13.62 1.24 -11.69
C GLY A 81 12.59 0.88 -12.76
N MET A 82 12.62 1.57 -13.88
CA MET A 82 11.74 1.34 -15.02
C MET A 82 11.98 -0.05 -15.64
N GLU A 83 13.23 -0.42 -15.91
CA GLU A 83 13.56 -1.72 -16.51
C GLU A 83 13.25 -2.88 -15.56
N PHE A 84 13.47 -2.71 -14.24
CA PHE A 84 13.01 -3.66 -13.26
C PHE A 84 11.47 -3.80 -13.26
N GLY A 85 10.74 -2.69 -13.33
CA GLY A 85 9.27 -2.72 -13.42
C GLY A 85 8.76 -3.45 -14.65
N LYS A 86 9.44 -3.33 -15.78
CA LYS A 86 9.13 -4.11 -16.99
C LYS A 86 9.49 -5.61 -16.87
N PHE A 87 10.50 -5.92 -16.05
CA PHE A 87 11.01 -7.27 -15.85
C PHE A 87 10.19 -8.07 -14.84
N ILE A 88 9.69 -7.43 -13.78
CA ILE A 88 9.07 -8.14 -12.66
C ILE A 88 7.76 -8.80 -13.06
N THR A 89 7.58 -10.06 -12.64
CA THR A 89 6.36 -10.85 -12.85
C THR A 89 5.85 -11.36 -11.50
N PRO A 90 4.59 -11.87 -11.42
CA PRO A 90 4.09 -12.47 -10.19
C PRO A 90 4.99 -13.59 -9.64
N ASP A 91 5.71 -14.32 -10.49
CA ASP A 91 6.59 -15.42 -10.06
C ASP A 91 7.79 -14.93 -9.25
N HIS A 92 8.20 -13.68 -9.43
CA HIS A 92 9.25 -13.06 -8.65
C HIS A 92 8.79 -12.64 -7.24
N LEU A 93 7.47 -12.60 -6.97
CA LEU A 93 6.87 -12.07 -5.75
C LEU A 93 6.49 -13.15 -4.73
N GLY A 94 6.93 -14.41 -4.92
CA GLY A 94 6.63 -15.50 -4.00
C GLY A 94 5.13 -15.76 -3.84
N TYR A 95 4.68 -16.02 -2.61
CA TYR A 95 3.25 -16.28 -2.35
C TYR A 95 2.34 -15.08 -2.67
N VAL A 96 2.83 -13.85 -2.53
CA VAL A 96 2.04 -12.65 -2.88
C VAL A 96 1.77 -12.61 -4.38
N GLY A 97 2.72 -13.04 -5.19
CA GLY A 97 2.51 -13.19 -6.64
C GLY A 97 1.41 -14.21 -6.97
N GLN A 98 1.29 -15.28 -6.18
CA GLN A 98 0.20 -16.25 -6.34
C GLN A 98 -1.17 -15.65 -5.98
N VAL A 99 -1.21 -14.74 -4.99
CA VAL A 99 -2.43 -13.97 -4.69
C VAL A 99 -2.87 -13.17 -5.91
N PHE A 100 -1.95 -12.50 -6.60
CA PHE A 100 -2.26 -11.73 -7.82
C PHE A 100 -2.72 -12.62 -8.96
N ARG A 101 -2.07 -13.76 -9.18
CA ARG A 101 -2.48 -14.75 -10.20
C ARG A 101 -3.87 -15.34 -9.95
N SER A 102 -4.29 -15.42 -8.70
CA SER A 102 -5.60 -15.95 -8.31
C SER A 102 -6.74 -14.94 -8.42
N ALA A 103 -6.43 -13.69 -8.72
CA ALA A 103 -7.41 -12.63 -8.85
C ALA A 103 -8.37 -12.89 -10.02
N SER A 104 -9.61 -12.43 -9.89
CA SER A 104 -10.67 -12.61 -10.88
C SER A 104 -10.60 -11.62 -12.03
N HIS A 105 -10.17 -10.40 -11.75
CA HIS A 105 -10.05 -9.28 -12.69
C HIS A 105 -9.03 -8.25 -12.20
N GLY A 106 -8.65 -7.30 -13.03
CA GLY A 106 -7.61 -6.31 -12.72
C GLY A 106 -7.91 -5.46 -11.47
N LEU A 107 -9.16 -5.08 -11.24
CA LEU A 107 -9.55 -4.37 -10.00
C LEU A 107 -9.32 -5.23 -8.75
N ASP A 108 -9.56 -6.54 -8.83
CA ASP A 108 -9.28 -7.48 -7.73
C ASP A 108 -7.75 -7.55 -7.44
N VAL A 109 -6.89 -7.51 -8.48
CA VAL A 109 -5.43 -7.38 -8.28
C VAL A 109 -5.09 -6.12 -7.49
N LEU A 110 -5.67 -4.97 -7.87
CA LEU A 110 -5.44 -3.70 -7.19
C LEU A 110 -5.90 -3.73 -5.73
N GLN A 111 -7.08 -4.29 -5.47
CA GLN A 111 -7.60 -4.45 -4.11
C GLN A 111 -6.71 -5.37 -3.26
N LYS A 112 -6.22 -6.46 -3.83
CA LYS A 112 -5.26 -7.37 -3.19
C LYS A 112 -3.91 -6.69 -2.96
N LEU A 113 -3.43 -5.90 -3.92
CA LEU A 113 -2.22 -5.09 -3.74
C LEU A 113 -2.36 -4.12 -2.55
N LEU A 114 -3.50 -3.45 -2.42
CA LEU A 114 -3.75 -2.58 -1.26
C LEU A 114 -3.82 -3.36 0.06
N ARG A 115 -4.45 -4.54 0.04
CA ARG A 115 -4.59 -5.39 1.22
C ARG A 115 -3.26 -5.97 1.69
N PHE A 116 -2.41 -6.40 0.75
CA PHE A 116 -1.13 -7.06 1.03
C PHE A 116 0.09 -6.16 0.82
N GLY A 117 -0.12 -4.89 0.49
CA GLY A 117 0.95 -3.94 0.19
C GLY A 117 1.94 -3.75 1.35
N SER A 118 1.47 -3.87 2.59
CA SER A 118 2.34 -3.84 3.78
C SER A 118 3.37 -4.97 3.84
N LEU A 119 3.20 -6.03 3.04
CA LEU A 119 4.19 -7.12 2.92
C LEU A 119 5.39 -6.70 2.06
N PHE A 120 5.20 -5.73 1.17
CA PHE A 120 6.28 -5.17 0.35
C PHE A 120 6.99 -4.01 1.06
N ASP A 121 6.31 -3.37 2.01
CA ASP A 121 6.87 -2.32 2.85
C ASP A 121 6.05 -2.24 4.15
N SER A 122 6.59 -2.71 5.26
CA SER A 122 5.90 -2.80 6.56
C SER A 122 5.47 -1.45 7.14
N HIS A 123 6.03 -0.36 6.63
CA HIS A 123 5.66 1.01 6.99
C HIS A 123 5.10 1.76 5.79
N GLY A 124 4.49 0.99 4.88
CA GLY A 124 3.85 1.53 3.69
C GLY A 124 3.08 2.79 4.01
N SER A 125 3.21 3.74 3.13
CA SER A 125 2.74 5.12 3.20
C SER A 125 1.66 5.41 4.26
N ARG A 126 1.83 6.47 5.01
CA ARG A 126 0.89 6.96 6.05
C ARG A 126 -0.55 7.14 5.59
N ALA A 127 -0.78 7.19 4.30
CA ALA A 127 -2.10 7.12 3.69
C ALA A 127 -2.12 5.95 2.69
N PRO A 128 -2.97 4.94 2.90
CA PRO A 128 -3.10 3.84 1.95
C PRO A 128 -3.52 4.39 0.58
N ALA A 129 -3.00 3.80 -0.48
CA ALA A 129 -3.50 4.09 -1.81
C ALA A 129 -5.03 3.89 -1.84
N ARG A 130 -5.73 4.73 -2.59
CA ARG A 130 -7.20 4.72 -2.70
C ARG A 130 -7.60 4.32 -4.09
N ILE A 131 -8.67 3.55 -4.17
CA ILE A 131 -9.31 3.21 -5.44
C ILE A 131 -10.64 3.96 -5.49
N HIS A 132 -10.83 4.75 -6.54
CA HIS A 132 -12.08 5.39 -6.88
C HIS A 132 -12.61 4.78 -8.16
N THR A 133 -13.88 4.41 -8.15
CA THR A 133 -14.55 3.82 -9.31
C THR A 133 -15.70 4.72 -9.73
N ASP A 134 -15.62 5.22 -10.95
CA ASP A 134 -16.68 5.96 -11.64
C ASP A 134 -17.33 5.05 -12.69
N ASP A 135 -18.32 5.59 -13.44
CA ASP A 135 -19.02 4.83 -14.48
C ASP A 135 -18.07 4.33 -15.59
N ASP A 136 -17.09 5.13 -15.98
CA ASP A 136 -16.19 4.84 -17.08
C ASP A 136 -14.73 4.59 -16.65
N THR A 137 -14.35 4.98 -15.43
CA THR A 137 -12.95 4.96 -14.99
C THR A 137 -12.74 4.30 -13.64
N ILE A 138 -11.53 3.75 -13.44
CA ILE A 138 -11.01 3.35 -12.14
C ILE A 138 -9.73 4.11 -11.90
N ARG A 139 -9.68 4.89 -10.81
CA ARG A 139 -8.52 5.68 -10.40
C ARG A 139 -7.86 5.04 -9.20
N VAL A 140 -6.57 4.80 -9.30
CA VAL A 140 -5.73 4.35 -8.18
C VAL A 140 -4.85 5.53 -7.80
N MET A 141 -5.10 6.10 -6.64
CA MET A 141 -4.34 7.24 -6.12
C MET A 141 -3.35 6.72 -5.09
N GLY A 142 -2.06 6.91 -5.33
CA GLY A 142 -1.01 6.64 -4.36
C GLY A 142 -1.05 7.67 -3.23
N SER A 143 -0.55 7.29 -2.05
CA SER A 143 -0.35 8.30 -1.02
C SER A 143 0.82 9.21 -1.40
N SER A 144 0.70 10.49 -1.05
CA SER A 144 1.68 11.55 -1.28
C SER A 144 3.04 11.36 -0.58
N HIS A 145 3.25 10.24 0.06
CA HIS A 145 4.45 10.00 0.86
C HIS A 145 5.02 8.61 0.55
N HIS A 146 5.61 8.47 -0.64
CA HIS A 146 6.67 7.48 -0.78
C HIS A 146 7.78 7.88 0.19
N VAL A 147 7.90 7.13 1.28
CA VAL A 147 8.85 7.41 2.36
C VAL A 147 10.28 7.58 1.83
N GLU A 148 10.54 7.13 0.62
CA GLU A 148 11.85 7.14 0.01
C GLU A 148 12.03 8.21 -1.06
N ASN A 149 10.93 8.73 -1.62
CA ASN A 149 10.95 9.68 -2.76
C ASN A 149 12.03 9.36 -3.82
N ARG A 150 12.32 8.06 -3.98
CA ARG A 150 13.36 7.54 -4.87
C ARG A 150 12.74 7.19 -6.21
N LEU A 151 13.33 7.72 -7.25
CA LEU A 151 12.90 7.52 -8.63
C LEU A 151 12.74 6.03 -8.96
N GLU A 152 13.72 5.21 -8.59
CA GLU A 152 13.74 3.78 -8.88
C GLU A 152 12.57 3.02 -8.24
N CYS A 153 12.16 3.43 -7.04
CA CYS A 153 11.04 2.80 -6.34
C CYS A 153 9.69 3.18 -6.98
N VAL A 154 9.52 4.45 -7.37
CA VAL A 154 8.32 4.92 -8.06
C VAL A 154 8.19 4.23 -9.42
N GLU A 155 9.26 4.23 -10.21
CA GLU A 155 9.32 3.57 -11.51
C GLU A 155 9.03 2.06 -11.40
N ALA A 156 9.72 1.36 -10.49
CA ALA A 156 9.53 -0.08 -10.28
C ALA A 156 8.06 -0.40 -9.94
N THR A 157 7.41 0.43 -9.14
CA THR A 157 6.01 0.25 -8.75
C THR A 157 5.06 0.51 -9.91
N MET A 158 5.17 1.65 -10.59
CA MET A 158 4.27 2.05 -11.66
C MET A 158 4.39 1.13 -12.89
N PHE A 159 5.62 0.91 -13.34
CA PHE A 159 5.87 0.03 -14.47
C PHE A 159 5.55 -1.43 -14.15
N GLY A 160 5.91 -1.90 -12.92
CA GLY A 160 5.65 -3.26 -12.48
C GLY A 160 4.16 -3.57 -12.40
N LEU A 161 3.36 -2.65 -11.86
CA LEU A 161 1.92 -2.81 -11.80
C LEU A 161 1.30 -2.98 -13.20
N ILE A 162 1.65 -2.10 -14.12
CA ILE A 162 1.12 -2.16 -15.49
C ILE A 162 1.61 -3.39 -16.24
N THR A 163 2.89 -3.76 -16.07
CA THR A 163 3.45 -4.99 -16.66
C THR A 163 2.67 -6.22 -16.20
N GLN A 164 2.40 -6.34 -14.91
CA GLN A 164 1.66 -7.47 -14.36
C GLN A 164 0.19 -7.47 -14.81
N LEU A 165 -0.48 -6.31 -14.77
CA LEU A 165 -1.85 -6.21 -15.27
C LEU A 165 -1.93 -6.59 -16.75
N ARG A 166 -1.00 -6.14 -17.60
CA ARG A 166 -0.95 -6.51 -19.01
C ARG A 166 -0.68 -8.00 -19.22
N ALA A 167 0.16 -8.61 -18.39
CA ALA A 167 0.46 -10.04 -18.48
C ALA A 167 -0.73 -10.93 -18.06
N LEU A 168 -1.51 -10.49 -17.09
CA LEU A 168 -2.60 -11.26 -16.52
C LEU A 168 -3.95 -11.05 -17.24
N ASN A 169 -4.21 -9.88 -17.82
CA ASN A 169 -5.47 -9.59 -18.48
C ASN A 169 -5.63 -10.30 -19.82
N GLU A 170 -6.84 -10.70 -20.15
CA GLU A 170 -7.21 -11.25 -21.47
C GLU A 170 -7.32 -10.17 -22.52
N VAL A 171 -7.70 -8.95 -22.11
CA VAL A 171 -7.82 -7.78 -22.98
C VAL A 171 -6.70 -6.77 -22.72
N PRO A 172 -6.35 -5.93 -23.70
CA PRO A 172 -5.34 -4.88 -23.51
C PRO A 172 -5.74 -3.93 -22.38
N VAL A 173 -4.87 -3.75 -21.41
CA VAL A 173 -5.08 -2.78 -20.32
C VAL A 173 -4.88 -1.37 -20.85
N ARG A 174 -5.95 -0.57 -20.80
CA ARG A 174 -5.93 0.84 -21.20
C ARG A 174 -5.73 1.73 -19.99
N VAL A 175 -4.53 2.29 -19.88
CA VAL A 175 -4.24 3.42 -18.99
C VAL A 175 -4.68 4.68 -19.72
N LEU A 176 -5.43 5.54 -19.05
CA LEU A 176 -5.93 6.79 -19.61
C LEU A 176 -5.05 7.96 -19.23
N GLU A 177 -4.54 7.98 -18.00
CA GLU A 177 -3.66 9.03 -17.47
C GLU A 177 -2.72 8.44 -16.42
N VAL A 178 -1.52 9.00 -16.32
CA VAL A 178 -0.56 8.76 -15.25
C VAL A 178 -0.26 10.07 -14.54
N HIS A 179 -0.37 10.09 -13.23
CA HIS A 179 -0.03 11.23 -12.39
C HIS A 179 1.20 10.87 -11.55
N LEU A 180 2.20 11.75 -11.53
CA LEU A 180 3.46 11.58 -10.81
C LEU A 180 3.77 12.82 -10.00
N GLN A 181 4.01 12.69 -8.70
CA GLN A 181 4.44 13.80 -7.84
C GLN A 181 5.83 14.32 -8.24
N MET A 182 6.68 13.42 -8.74
CA MET A 182 8.00 13.78 -9.20
C MET A 182 7.93 14.83 -10.32
N THR A 183 8.85 15.77 -10.28
CA THR A 183 9.02 16.79 -11.33
C THR A 183 10.11 16.43 -12.33
N ASP A 184 10.92 15.43 -12.03
CA ASP A 184 12.00 14.94 -12.88
C ASP A 184 11.42 14.23 -14.13
N ARG A 185 11.75 14.77 -15.29
CA ARG A 185 11.25 14.29 -16.59
C ARG A 185 12.33 13.60 -17.43
N ARG A 186 13.47 13.23 -16.82
CA ARG A 186 14.58 12.63 -17.58
C ARG A 186 14.20 11.41 -18.39
N HIS A 187 13.21 10.63 -17.95
CA HIS A 187 12.69 9.44 -18.64
C HIS A 187 11.31 9.68 -19.28
N GLY A 188 10.86 10.93 -19.41
CA GLY A 188 9.49 11.27 -19.84
C GLY A 188 9.07 10.62 -21.15
N ALA A 189 9.93 10.63 -22.18
CA ALA A 189 9.64 9.98 -23.46
C ALA A 189 9.43 8.45 -23.31
N ALA A 190 10.22 7.79 -22.46
CA ALA A 190 10.06 6.34 -22.19
C ALA A 190 8.77 6.05 -21.43
N TYR A 191 8.30 6.98 -20.60
CA TYR A 191 7.00 6.83 -19.93
C TYR A 191 5.86 6.97 -20.94
N GLU A 192 5.87 7.98 -21.79
CA GLU A 192 4.86 8.18 -22.83
C GLU A 192 4.78 6.97 -23.77
N GLU A 193 5.92 6.42 -24.16
CA GLU A 193 5.99 5.20 -24.97
C GLU A 193 5.39 3.97 -24.25
N PHE A 194 5.73 3.77 -22.97
CA PHE A 194 5.29 2.59 -22.23
C PHE A 194 3.82 2.65 -21.84
N PHE A 195 3.36 3.77 -21.30
CA PHE A 195 1.97 3.92 -20.85
C PHE A 195 1.01 4.23 -22.01
N ALA A 196 1.50 4.82 -23.09
CA ALA A 196 0.74 5.25 -24.26
C ALA A 196 -0.46 6.16 -23.91
N CYS A 197 -0.26 7.05 -22.92
CA CYS A 197 -1.25 8.01 -22.45
C CYS A 197 -0.55 9.27 -21.90
N PRO A 198 -1.30 10.37 -21.62
CA PRO A 198 -0.76 11.57 -20.98
C PRO A 198 -0.11 11.29 -19.63
N ILE A 199 1.06 11.88 -19.38
CA ILE A 199 1.81 11.79 -18.12
C ILE A 199 1.84 13.18 -17.47
N HIS A 200 1.28 13.29 -16.28
CA HIS A 200 1.21 14.53 -15.50
C HIS A 200 2.29 14.54 -14.42
N PHE A 201 3.41 15.21 -14.68
CA PHE A 201 4.49 15.42 -13.71
C PHE A 201 4.19 16.57 -12.78
N GLY A 202 4.62 16.47 -11.51
CA GLY A 202 4.37 17.48 -10.49
C GLY A 202 2.93 17.48 -9.99
N ALA A 203 2.25 16.34 -10.11
CA ALA A 203 0.90 16.15 -9.59
C ALA A 203 0.90 16.13 -8.06
N GLU A 204 -0.26 16.38 -7.45
CA GLU A 204 -0.43 16.31 -5.99
C GLU A 204 -0.22 14.90 -5.43
N HIS A 205 -0.57 13.87 -6.22
CA HIS A 205 -0.47 12.45 -5.86
C HIS A 205 0.08 11.63 -7.02
N ASP A 206 0.76 10.54 -6.69
CA ASP A 206 1.03 9.50 -7.67
C ASP A 206 -0.26 8.74 -7.95
N GLY A 207 -0.56 8.45 -9.21
CA GLY A 207 -1.81 7.78 -9.55
C GLY A 207 -1.88 7.28 -10.98
N LEU A 208 -2.82 6.36 -11.19
CA LEU A 208 -3.13 5.77 -12.48
C LEU A 208 -4.63 5.83 -12.71
N VAL A 209 -5.04 6.27 -13.88
CA VAL A 209 -6.44 6.27 -14.32
C VAL A 209 -6.58 5.21 -15.41
N PHE A 210 -7.51 4.29 -15.21
CA PHE A 210 -7.77 3.17 -16.13
C PHE A 210 -9.16 3.29 -16.75
N ALA A 211 -9.32 2.80 -17.96
CA ALA A 211 -10.64 2.50 -18.49
C ALA A 211 -11.24 1.34 -17.66
N ARG A 212 -12.41 1.57 -17.06
CA ARG A 212 -13.07 0.63 -16.15
C ARG A 212 -13.25 -0.75 -16.77
N GLU A 213 -13.70 -0.81 -18.02
CA GLU A 213 -13.93 -2.04 -18.76
C GLU A 213 -12.70 -2.96 -18.79
N THR A 214 -11.49 -2.37 -18.88
CA THR A 214 -10.25 -3.15 -18.98
C THR A 214 -9.84 -3.76 -17.66
N LEU A 215 -10.16 -3.11 -16.53
CA LEU A 215 -9.86 -3.66 -15.20
C LEU A 215 -10.95 -4.61 -14.68
N LEU A 216 -12.14 -4.61 -15.27
CA LEU A 216 -13.20 -5.56 -14.93
C LEU A 216 -13.20 -6.79 -15.85
N ALA A 217 -12.40 -6.78 -16.91
CA ALA A 217 -12.23 -7.96 -17.77
C ALA A 217 -11.61 -9.13 -17.00
N PRO A 218 -12.00 -10.38 -17.29
CA PRO A 218 -11.45 -11.55 -16.65
C PRO A 218 -9.93 -11.66 -16.83
N LEU A 219 -9.25 -12.19 -15.83
CA LEU A 219 -7.82 -12.50 -15.92
C LEU A 219 -7.58 -13.91 -16.42
N ARG A 220 -6.47 -14.09 -17.12
CA ARG A 220 -6.00 -15.40 -17.57
C ARG A 220 -5.70 -16.31 -16.38
N GLY A 221 -6.31 -17.49 -16.37
CA GLY A 221 -6.08 -18.47 -15.31
C GLY A 221 -6.68 -18.10 -13.95
N ALA A 222 -7.63 -17.16 -13.91
CA ALA A 222 -8.35 -16.81 -12.70
C ALA A 222 -8.94 -18.06 -12.03
N ASN A 223 -8.62 -18.28 -10.76
CA ASN A 223 -9.13 -19.41 -9.99
C ASN A 223 -9.68 -18.93 -8.64
N VAL A 224 -10.94 -18.50 -8.67
CA VAL A 224 -11.63 -17.95 -7.49
C VAL A 224 -11.67 -18.97 -6.32
N ALA A 225 -11.77 -20.26 -6.62
CA ALA A 225 -11.78 -21.30 -5.58
C ALA A 225 -10.42 -21.45 -4.88
N ALA A 226 -9.32 -21.27 -5.62
CA ALA A 226 -7.97 -21.26 -5.05
C ALA A 226 -7.64 -19.93 -4.35
N ALA A 227 -8.20 -18.82 -4.82
CA ALA A 227 -7.91 -17.47 -4.30
C ALA A 227 -8.07 -17.38 -2.78
N ALA A 228 -9.22 -17.76 -2.26
CA ALA A 228 -9.50 -17.70 -0.83
C ALA A 228 -8.52 -18.54 0.02
N ARG A 229 -8.10 -19.70 -0.49
CA ARG A 229 -7.13 -20.58 0.19
C ARG A 229 -5.72 -19.98 0.19
N ILE A 230 -5.30 -19.42 -0.94
CA ILE A 230 -4.00 -18.77 -1.08
C ILE A 230 -3.96 -17.52 -0.19
N GLU A 231 -5.00 -16.70 -0.20
CA GLU A 231 -5.11 -15.52 0.65
C GLU A 231 -5.09 -15.87 2.15
N ALA A 232 -5.83 -16.90 2.56
CA ALA A 232 -5.83 -17.38 3.94
C ALA A 232 -4.44 -17.87 4.34
N TYR A 233 -3.77 -18.67 3.50
CA TYR A 233 -2.42 -19.14 3.73
C TYR A 233 -1.41 -18.00 3.85
N VAL A 234 -1.47 -17.04 2.93
CA VAL A 234 -0.62 -15.84 2.96
C VAL A 234 -0.86 -15.04 4.24
N ALA A 235 -2.13 -14.80 4.59
CA ALA A 235 -2.48 -14.07 5.80
C ALA A 235 -1.98 -14.79 7.06
N GLU A 236 -2.12 -16.11 7.15
CA GLU A 236 -1.66 -16.93 8.29
C GLU A 236 -0.13 -16.98 8.37
N THR A 237 0.54 -17.20 7.23
CA THR A 237 2.00 -17.27 7.16
C THR A 237 2.63 -15.94 7.59
N TYR A 238 2.06 -14.82 7.14
CA TYR A 238 2.57 -13.50 7.47
C TYR A 238 2.12 -13.03 8.87
N ALA A 239 0.97 -13.43 9.36
CA ALA A 239 0.59 -13.20 10.74
C ALA A 239 1.55 -13.93 11.70
N SER A 240 1.92 -15.16 11.40
CA SER A 240 2.87 -15.95 12.22
C SER A 240 4.31 -15.41 12.13
N SER A 241 4.72 -14.88 11.00
CA SER A 241 6.05 -14.28 10.79
C SER A 241 6.19 -12.94 11.51
N HIS A 242 5.12 -12.15 11.54
CA HIS A 242 5.05 -10.88 12.26
C HIS A 242 4.88 -11.06 13.77
N SER A 243 4.44 -12.22 14.25
CA SER A 243 4.22 -12.47 15.68
C SER A 243 5.50 -12.42 16.53
N ARG A 244 6.69 -12.43 15.91
CA ARG A 244 7.97 -12.24 16.62
C ARG A 244 8.45 -10.80 16.67
N ASP A 245 8.00 -9.93 15.74
CA ASP A 245 8.45 -8.53 15.67
C ASP A 245 7.37 -7.56 15.14
N GLU A 246 6.10 -7.98 15.14
CA GLU A 246 5.01 -7.03 14.86
C GLU A 246 5.08 -5.89 15.86
N SER A 247 5.24 -4.67 15.33
CA SER A 247 5.10 -3.50 16.17
C SER A 247 3.77 -3.62 16.91
N VAL A 248 3.77 -3.31 18.18
CA VAL A 248 2.56 -3.30 19.04
C VAL A 248 1.40 -2.57 18.35
N GLU A 249 1.73 -1.66 17.47
CA GLU A 249 0.85 -0.84 16.65
C GLU A 249 0.05 -1.64 15.62
N VAL A 250 0.68 -2.53 14.84
CA VAL A 250 -0.02 -3.36 13.84
C VAL A 250 -1.01 -4.29 14.50
N LYS A 251 -0.59 -4.94 15.60
CA LYS A 251 -1.49 -5.76 16.43
C LYS A 251 -2.62 -4.94 17.02
N LEU A 252 -2.30 -3.73 17.47
CA LEU A 252 -3.28 -2.82 18.03
C LEU A 252 -4.29 -2.33 17.00
N HIS A 253 -3.87 -2.03 15.78
CA HIS A 253 -4.78 -1.70 14.68
C HIS A 253 -5.74 -2.85 14.35
N ALA A 254 -5.27 -4.09 14.35
CA ALA A 254 -6.13 -5.26 14.16
C ALA A 254 -7.16 -5.41 15.29
N ILE A 255 -6.72 -5.25 16.55
CA ILE A 255 -7.58 -5.27 17.73
C ILE A 255 -8.61 -4.14 17.69
N VAL A 256 -8.20 -2.93 17.34
CA VAL A 256 -9.11 -1.77 17.22
C VAL A 256 -10.15 -2.00 16.12
N ARG A 257 -9.78 -2.58 14.98
CA ARG A 257 -10.74 -2.95 13.92
C ARG A 257 -11.75 -4.00 14.40
N GLU A 258 -11.30 -4.99 15.16
CA GLU A 258 -12.22 -5.99 15.73
C GLU A 258 -13.13 -5.36 16.80
N GLN A 259 -12.61 -4.49 17.65
CA GLN A 259 -13.41 -3.72 18.60
C GLN A 259 -14.42 -2.79 17.90
N LEU A 260 -14.10 -2.31 16.71
CA LEU A 260 -15.02 -1.50 15.90
C LEU A 260 -16.28 -2.31 15.54
N ARG A 261 -16.12 -3.60 15.21
CA ARG A 261 -17.25 -4.49 14.87
C ARG A 261 -18.18 -4.76 16.04
N THR A 262 -17.65 -4.74 17.27
CA THR A 262 -18.41 -4.94 18.51
C THR A 262 -18.94 -3.64 19.12
N GLY A 263 -18.48 -2.49 18.62
CA GLY A 263 -18.83 -1.16 19.15
C GLY A 263 -18.23 -0.83 20.53
N ALA A 264 -17.44 -1.75 21.12
CA ALA A 264 -16.87 -1.61 22.45
C ALA A 264 -15.35 -1.38 22.37
N PHE A 265 -14.93 -0.13 22.56
CA PHE A 265 -13.51 0.23 22.55
C PHE A 265 -12.94 0.19 23.98
N SER A 266 -11.99 -0.70 24.21
CA SER A 266 -11.34 -0.87 25.50
C SER A 266 -9.82 -0.92 25.36
N GLN A 267 -9.16 0.15 25.77
CA GLN A 267 -7.69 0.21 25.84
C GLN A 267 -7.11 -0.86 26.75
N ARG A 268 -7.83 -1.21 27.83
CA ARG A 268 -7.44 -2.28 28.77
C ARG A 268 -7.46 -3.65 28.09
N GLU A 269 -8.50 -3.93 27.33
CA GLU A 269 -8.60 -5.21 26.61
C GLU A 269 -7.58 -5.28 25.48
N ALA A 270 -7.38 -4.18 24.76
CA ALA A 270 -6.34 -4.10 23.74
C ALA A 270 -4.94 -4.32 24.33
N ALA A 271 -4.62 -3.67 25.45
CA ALA A 271 -3.35 -3.90 26.14
C ALA A 271 -3.20 -5.36 26.61
N ARG A 272 -4.26 -5.95 27.17
CA ARG A 272 -4.27 -7.36 27.61
C ARG A 272 -4.05 -8.32 26.43
N ALA A 273 -4.71 -8.09 25.30
CA ALA A 273 -4.55 -8.90 24.09
C ALA A 273 -3.11 -8.83 23.52
N LEU A 274 -2.41 -7.74 23.78
CA LEU A 274 -0.99 -7.56 23.43
C LEU A 274 -0.01 -8.08 24.51
N GLY A 275 -0.50 -8.66 25.60
CA GLY A 275 0.35 -9.07 26.72
C GLY A 275 0.99 -7.90 27.46
N LEU A 276 0.40 -6.69 27.40
CA LEU A 276 0.92 -5.46 27.98
C LEU A 276 0.03 -4.93 29.09
N GLY A 277 0.64 -4.15 30.00
CA GLY A 277 -0.13 -3.26 30.86
C GLY A 277 -0.50 -1.97 30.12
N VAL A 278 -1.61 -1.31 30.52
CA VAL A 278 -2.10 -0.07 29.89
C VAL A 278 -1.01 1.02 29.82
N ARG A 279 -0.27 1.23 30.92
CA ARG A 279 0.84 2.21 30.95
C ARG A 279 1.98 1.87 30.00
N ALA A 280 2.26 0.58 29.79
CA ALA A 280 3.29 0.14 28.84
C ALA A 280 2.83 0.39 27.39
N LEU A 281 1.55 0.16 27.08
CA LEU A 281 0.95 0.49 25.81
C LEU A 281 0.99 2.01 25.55
N GLU A 282 0.54 2.83 26.49
CA GLU A 282 0.58 4.30 26.39
C GLU A 282 2.00 4.81 26.09
N ARG A 283 2.99 4.33 26.85
CA ARG A 283 4.39 4.73 26.64
C ARG A 283 4.90 4.36 25.25
N ARG A 284 4.50 3.20 24.70
CA ARG A 284 4.86 2.80 23.34
C ARG A 284 4.21 3.67 22.28
N LEU A 285 2.91 3.94 22.43
CA LEU A 285 2.18 4.83 21.52
C LEU A 285 2.70 6.26 21.57
N SER A 286 3.04 6.77 22.76
CA SER A 286 3.63 8.11 22.92
C SER A 286 4.99 8.24 22.24
N LYS A 287 5.81 7.18 22.23
CA LYS A 287 7.07 7.17 21.47
C LYS A 287 6.86 7.31 19.97
N GLN A 288 5.71 6.90 19.46
CA GLN A 288 5.29 6.98 18.06
C GLN A 288 4.42 8.21 17.78
N SER A 289 4.38 9.17 18.72
CA SER A 289 3.57 10.41 18.62
C SER A 289 2.09 10.15 18.35
N THR A 290 1.54 9.04 18.87
CA THR A 290 0.13 8.65 18.74
C THR A 290 -0.47 8.23 20.09
N SER A 291 -1.77 7.98 20.12
CA SER A 291 -2.51 7.50 21.28
C SER A 291 -3.53 6.44 20.89
N PHE A 292 -4.02 5.63 21.84
CA PHE A 292 -5.10 4.68 21.59
C PHE A 292 -6.36 5.38 21.05
N GLY A 293 -6.70 6.55 21.59
CA GLY A 293 -7.83 7.36 21.12
C GLY A 293 -7.67 7.78 19.65
N GLN A 294 -6.46 8.14 19.23
CA GLN A 294 -6.17 8.50 17.85
C GLN A 294 -6.33 7.33 16.89
N LEU A 295 -5.84 6.14 17.27
CA LEU A 295 -6.01 4.92 16.48
C LEU A 295 -7.48 4.52 16.32
N VAL A 296 -8.29 4.66 17.39
CA VAL A 296 -9.74 4.46 17.32
C VAL A 296 -10.41 5.48 16.40
N GLU A 297 -10.00 6.74 16.47
CA GLU A 297 -10.51 7.81 15.60
C GLU A 297 -10.19 7.54 14.12
N ASP A 298 -8.96 7.13 13.81
CA ASP A 298 -8.53 6.80 12.45
C ASP A 298 -9.27 5.58 11.90
N ALA A 299 -9.47 4.54 12.72
CA ALA A 299 -10.26 3.38 12.36
C ALA A 299 -11.74 3.74 12.07
N ARG A 300 -12.35 4.57 12.93
CA ARG A 300 -13.71 5.10 12.72
C ARG A 300 -13.83 5.92 11.45
N ARG A 301 -12.85 6.76 11.18
CA ARG A 301 -12.81 7.61 9.98
C ARG A 301 -12.76 6.79 8.70
N SER A 302 -11.89 5.78 8.65
CA SER A 302 -11.74 4.90 7.50
C SER A 302 -13.00 4.07 7.26
N GLU A 303 -13.59 3.49 8.31
CA GLU A 303 -14.78 2.66 8.21
C GLU A 303 -16.03 3.49 7.88
N ALA A 304 -16.12 4.74 8.37
CA ALA A 304 -17.20 5.66 8.01
C ALA A 304 -17.25 5.91 6.51
N VAL A 305 -16.09 6.16 5.88
CA VAL A 305 -15.99 6.37 4.43
C VAL A 305 -16.39 5.09 3.68
N ARG A 306 -15.91 3.93 4.13
CA ARG A 306 -16.25 2.65 3.53
C ARG A 306 -17.75 2.41 3.55
N LEU A 307 -18.39 2.53 4.71
CA LEU A 307 -19.83 2.30 4.86
C LEU A 307 -20.66 3.31 4.06
N LEU A 308 -20.24 4.58 3.99
CA LEU A 308 -20.94 5.59 3.19
C LEU A 308 -20.85 5.34 1.69
N ASN A 309 -19.75 4.78 1.20
CA ASN A 309 -19.53 4.56 -0.24
C ASN A 309 -19.99 3.18 -0.73
N GLU A 310 -19.92 2.16 0.14
CA GLU A 310 -20.16 0.76 -0.25
C GLU A 310 -21.53 0.24 0.17
N THR A 311 -22.28 1.00 0.98
CA THR A 311 -23.60 0.56 1.48
C THR A 311 -24.64 1.66 1.43
N ASP A 312 -25.92 1.25 1.35
CA ASP A 312 -27.07 2.15 1.46
C ASP A 312 -27.48 2.39 2.92
N ALA A 313 -26.67 1.96 3.89
CA ALA A 313 -26.99 2.09 5.31
C ALA A 313 -27.28 3.55 5.69
N ALA A 314 -28.31 3.76 6.49
CA ALA A 314 -28.66 5.10 6.93
C ALA A 314 -27.55 5.69 7.83
N VAL A 315 -27.39 7.02 7.82
CA VAL A 315 -26.33 7.70 8.58
C VAL A 315 -26.39 7.37 10.08
N TYR A 316 -27.58 7.15 10.63
CA TYR A 316 -27.72 6.75 12.03
C TYR A 316 -27.22 5.32 12.28
N GLU A 317 -27.43 4.39 11.35
CA GLU A 317 -26.93 3.01 11.43
C GLU A 317 -25.40 3.01 11.40
N ILE A 318 -24.82 3.79 10.48
CA ILE A 318 -23.36 3.96 10.40
C ILE A 318 -22.80 4.54 11.71
N ALA A 319 -23.45 5.55 12.28
CA ALA A 319 -23.05 6.13 13.56
C ALA A 319 -22.99 5.07 14.68
N PHE A 320 -24.01 4.24 14.80
CA PHE A 320 -24.06 3.17 15.81
C PHE A 320 -23.04 2.05 15.52
N CYS A 321 -22.90 1.64 14.23
CA CYS A 321 -21.86 0.67 13.84
C CYS A 321 -20.45 1.14 14.20
N LEU A 322 -20.20 2.44 14.17
CA LEU A 322 -18.92 3.05 14.55
C LEU A 322 -18.77 3.29 16.06
N GLY A 323 -19.75 2.87 16.86
CA GLY A 323 -19.73 2.99 18.32
C GLY A 323 -19.97 4.40 18.83
N TYR A 324 -20.72 5.24 18.10
CA TYR A 324 -21.21 6.53 18.59
C TYR A 324 -22.53 6.32 19.34
N GLN A 325 -22.69 7.01 20.46
CA GLN A 325 -23.93 6.93 21.24
C GLN A 325 -25.09 7.70 20.60
N ASP A 326 -24.78 8.70 19.77
CA ASP A 326 -25.75 9.51 19.06
C ASP A 326 -25.22 9.97 17.68
N VAL A 327 -26.14 10.24 16.77
CA VAL A 327 -25.86 10.66 15.39
C VAL A 327 -25.21 12.06 15.35
N SER A 328 -25.52 12.93 16.30
CA SER A 328 -25.00 14.29 16.34
C SER A 328 -23.49 14.28 16.61
N SER A 329 -23.05 13.42 17.51
CA SER A 329 -21.63 13.20 17.82
C SER A 329 -20.88 12.67 16.61
N PHE A 330 -21.43 11.71 15.89
CA PHE A 330 -20.89 11.21 14.62
C PHE A 330 -20.81 12.33 13.58
N ASN A 331 -21.89 13.08 13.36
CA ASN A 331 -21.92 14.16 12.37
C ASN A 331 -20.85 15.24 12.67
N ARG A 332 -20.64 15.60 13.94
CA ARG A 332 -19.59 16.54 14.34
C ARG A 332 -18.19 15.98 14.04
N ALA A 333 -17.94 14.71 14.39
CA ALA A 333 -16.67 14.05 14.11
C ALA A 333 -16.42 13.97 12.61
N PHE A 334 -17.40 13.52 11.84
CA PHE A 334 -17.30 13.39 10.39
C PHE A 334 -17.05 14.73 9.68
N LYS A 335 -17.77 15.81 10.11
CA LYS A 335 -17.53 17.15 9.59
C LYS A 335 -16.13 17.68 9.93
N ARG A 336 -15.60 17.34 11.10
CA ARG A 336 -14.21 17.67 11.48
C ARG A 336 -13.19 16.95 10.61
N TRP A 337 -13.45 15.69 10.22
CA TRP A 337 -12.55 14.89 9.40
C TRP A 337 -12.55 15.28 7.91
N PHE A 338 -13.72 15.60 7.37
CA PHE A 338 -13.93 15.72 5.92
C PHE A 338 -14.52 17.08 5.50
N GLY A 339 -14.70 18.02 6.39
CA GLY A 339 -15.24 19.34 6.10
C GLY A 339 -16.74 19.37 5.74
N ALA A 340 -17.37 18.21 5.54
CA ALA A 340 -18.76 18.07 5.11
C ALA A 340 -19.56 17.11 6.00
N ALA A 341 -20.88 17.22 5.99
CA ALA A 341 -21.75 16.27 6.68
C ALA A 341 -21.81 14.92 5.91
N PRO A 342 -22.01 13.77 6.60
CA PRO A 342 -22.03 12.44 5.97
C PRO A 342 -22.97 12.33 4.77
N ARG A 343 -24.19 12.90 4.85
CA ARG A 343 -25.13 12.90 3.73
C ARG A 343 -24.62 13.67 2.52
N ALA A 344 -24.02 14.83 2.74
CA ALA A 344 -23.44 15.63 1.66
C ALA A 344 -22.21 14.94 1.04
N TYR A 345 -21.45 14.22 1.84
CA TYR A 345 -20.31 13.42 1.39
C TYR A 345 -20.77 12.25 0.50
N ARG A 346 -21.84 11.52 0.88
CA ARG A 346 -22.41 10.43 0.08
C ARG A 346 -22.94 10.90 -1.27
N THR A 347 -23.59 12.06 -1.34
CA THR A 347 -24.19 12.57 -2.59
C THR A 347 -23.21 13.26 -3.51
N ARG A 348 -22.10 13.80 -2.98
CA ARG A 348 -21.09 14.55 -3.77
C ARG A 348 -19.86 13.72 -4.12
N GLY A 349 -19.72 12.53 -3.53
CA GLY A 349 -18.43 11.87 -3.48
C GLY A 349 -17.45 12.62 -2.55
N PRO A 350 -16.24 12.11 -2.37
CA PRO A 350 -15.20 12.86 -1.66
C PRO A 350 -15.01 14.21 -2.34
N LEU A 351 -15.15 15.29 -1.56
CA LEU A 351 -15.06 16.67 -2.05
C LEU A 351 -13.72 16.82 -2.78
N GLY A 352 -13.81 16.96 -4.11
CA GLY A 352 -12.73 17.51 -4.88
C GLY A 352 -12.44 18.91 -4.32
N THR A 353 -11.22 19.12 -3.91
CA THR A 353 -10.70 20.48 -3.66
C THR A 353 -10.88 21.28 -4.93
N THR A 354 -11.71 22.33 -4.86
CA THR A 354 -11.71 23.44 -5.82
C THR A 354 -10.36 24.12 -5.82
#